data_9bdfa87e643e742c6f7bf9a0bd33c34c
#
_entry.id   9bdfa87e643e742c6f7bf9a0bd33c34c
#
_cell.length_a   1.000
_cell.length_b   1.000
_cell.length_c   1.000
_cell.angle_alpha   90.00
_cell.angle_beta   90.00
_cell.angle_gamma   90.00
#
_symmetry.space_group_name_H-M   'P 1'
#
loop_
_entity.id
_entity.type
_entity.pdbx_description
1 polymer ?
#
loop_
_entity_poly.entity_id
_entity_poly.type
_entity_poly.pdbx_seq_one_letter_code
_entity_poly.pdbx_strand_id
1 'polypeptide(L)'
;NRFTVKTGESRIKAAINEKGRYIMEDKFESAALLMPTVALRGLVVFPGMQVHFDVGREKSMAALKAALDGDRRIFLTAQKDIMTDDPDFNDLYKLGVVATVSHVAKLPVDGEMIVRVSVKGMYRARLNGIVSTEPHLVGAIRACAIRKYDIENEYGQALIRSAKSIFEGYAQSAPQLSPDIVLSVLGFDHPGDMADFIAGNIALELPDRQSVLEELDPIKRLEKLCVLLLKESRLLEYEDEIQEMVQKQMDDSQREYYLREQLKVISSQLNNGVSPEEEIQEFRDKIAALPVDDASKEKLLRECDRLERYAVQSPEAAVSRNYLETCLDLPWGKHTKDNLDLARANKILEADHYGLKKVKERILEFMAVRSLAPDVGGQIICLVGPPGVGKTSVAKSVARAMDRKYARIS
;
A
#
# COMPACT_ATOMS: atom_id res chain seq x y z
N ASN A 1 46.40 -34.64 -13.88
CA ASN A 1 46.01 -35.77 -14.73
C ASN A 1 45.44 -35.22 -16.05
N ARG A 2 46.08 -35.59 -17.15
CA ARG A 2 45.63 -35.21 -18.50
C ARG A 2 44.68 -36.31 -18.97
N PHE A 3 43.46 -35.96 -19.31
CA PHE A 3 42.48 -36.88 -19.90
C PHE A 3 42.19 -36.44 -21.33
N THR A 4 42.14 -37.41 -22.25
CA THR A 4 41.72 -37.19 -23.64
C THR A 4 40.32 -37.77 -23.77
N VAL A 5 39.33 -36.94 -24.03
CA VAL A 5 37.97 -37.37 -24.30
C VAL A 5 37.76 -37.37 -25.81
N LYS A 6 37.40 -38.51 -26.39
CA LYS A 6 37.01 -38.64 -27.80
C LYS A 6 35.53 -38.35 -27.92
N THR A 7 35.19 -37.26 -28.58
CA THR A 7 33.83 -37.08 -29.14
C THR A 7 34.01 -36.82 -30.62
N GLY A 8 33.33 -37.60 -31.45
CA GLY A 8 33.38 -37.65 -32.92
C GLY A 8 34.30 -36.63 -33.59
N GLU A 9 35.41 -37.06 -34.12
CA GLU A 9 36.42 -36.39 -34.97
C GLU A 9 37.27 -35.24 -34.37
N SER A 10 37.11 -34.79 -33.16
CA SER A 10 38.08 -33.89 -32.53
C SER A 10 38.47 -34.30 -31.11
N ARG A 11 39.78 -34.33 -30.84
CA ARG A 11 40.34 -34.65 -29.52
C ARG A 11 40.41 -33.39 -28.66
N ILE A 12 39.65 -33.32 -27.58
CA ILE A 12 39.73 -32.25 -26.58
C ILE A 12 40.72 -32.64 -25.49
N LYS A 13 41.79 -31.88 -25.30
CA LYS A 13 42.65 -31.99 -24.13
C LYS A 13 42.21 -30.98 -23.07
N ALA A 14 41.63 -31.46 -21.99
CA ALA A 14 41.38 -30.66 -20.80
C ALA A 14 42.37 -31.14 -19.70
N ALA A 15 42.98 -30.24 -19.00
CA ALA A 15 43.80 -30.51 -17.81
C ALA A 15 43.07 -29.99 -16.57
N ILE A 16 43.04 -30.82 -15.54
CA ILE A 16 42.55 -30.42 -14.22
C ILE A 16 43.76 -30.04 -13.37
N ASN A 17 43.81 -28.84 -12.82
CA ASN A 17 44.85 -28.43 -11.86
C ASN A 17 44.61 -29.12 -10.50
N GLU A 18 45.59 -28.97 -9.58
CA GLU A 18 45.58 -29.55 -8.22
C GLU A 18 44.40 -29.06 -7.34
N LYS A 19 43.72 -27.97 -7.74
CA LYS A 19 42.53 -27.44 -7.10
C LYS A 19 41.21 -27.82 -7.80
N GLY A 20 41.22 -28.82 -8.71
CA GLY A 20 40.01 -29.30 -9.38
C GLY A 20 39.49 -28.41 -10.52
N ARG A 21 40.29 -27.47 -11.01
CA ARG A 21 39.90 -26.51 -12.07
C ARG A 21 40.30 -27.00 -13.44
N TYR A 22 39.39 -26.84 -14.40
CA TYR A 22 39.66 -27.13 -15.81
C TYR A 22 40.47 -26.00 -16.44
N ILE A 23 41.68 -26.31 -16.98
CA ILE A 23 42.48 -25.39 -17.77
C ILE A 23 42.36 -25.82 -19.23
N MET A 24 41.84 -24.93 -20.08
CA MET A 24 41.87 -25.15 -21.53
C MET A 24 43.11 -24.52 -22.13
N GLU A 25 43.87 -25.29 -22.92
CA GLU A 25 45.01 -24.77 -23.70
C GLU A 25 44.50 -23.98 -24.92
N ASP A 26 45.18 -22.89 -25.27
CA ASP A 26 44.87 -21.82 -26.24
C ASP A 26 44.64 -22.23 -27.72
N LYS A 27 44.28 -23.48 -28.04
CA LYS A 27 44.14 -23.95 -29.43
C LYS A 27 42.71 -24.21 -29.90
N PHE A 28 41.68 -23.63 -29.21
CA PHE A 28 40.27 -23.90 -29.52
C PHE A 28 39.57 -22.77 -30.29
N GLU A 29 40.15 -22.22 -31.32
CA GLU A 29 39.51 -21.13 -32.07
C GLU A 29 38.50 -21.49 -33.14
N SER A 30 38.23 -22.78 -33.49
CA SER A 30 37.53 -23.04 -34.77
C SER A 30 36.37 -24.02 -34.78
N ALA A 31 35.99 -24.72 -33.73
CA ALA A 31 34.90 -25.69 -33.81
C ALA A 31 33.67 -25.26 -32.97
N ALA A 32 32.54 -25.00 -33.64
CA ALA A 32 31.25 -24.90 -32.97
C ALA A 32 30.82 -26.29 -32.47
N LEU A 33 30.51 -26.41 -31.19
CA LEU A 33 29.97 -27.64 -30.58
C LEU A 33 28.44 -27.61 -30.65
N LEU A 34 27.84 -28.68 -31.14
CA LEU A 34 26.38 -28.84 -31.07
C LEU A 34 26.00 -29.41 -29.69
N MET A 35 25.11 -28.77 -28.99
CA MET A 35 24.77 -29.16 -27.61
C MET A 35 23.29 -28.93 -27.32
N PRO A 36 22.64 -29.87 -26.56
CA PRO A 36 21.31 -29.63 -26.03
C PRO A 36 21.29 -28.32 -25.24
N THR A 37 20.31 -27.51 -25.53
CA THR A 37 20.20 -26.13 -24.97
C THR A 37 18.90 -26.01 -24.19
N VAL A 38 18.98 -25.41 -23.01
CA VAL A 38 17.80 -25.06 -22.20
C VAL A 38 17.77 -23.53 -21.97
N ALA A 39 16.62 -22.95 -22.30
CA ALA A 39 16.30 -21.56 -22.01
C ALA A 39 15.77 -21.45 -20.57
N LEU A 40 16.50 -20.74 -19.71
CA LEU A 40 16.18 -20.52 -18.30
C LEU A 40 15.33 -19.26 -18.13
N ARG A 41 14.24 -19.35 -17.36
CA ARG A 41 13.39 -18.24 -16.98
C ARG A 41 13.90 -17.60 -15.68
N GLY A 42 14.29 -16.34 -15.73
CA GLY A 42 14.67 -15.57 -14.53
C GLY A 42 15.93 -16.05 -13.82
N LEU A 43 16.70 -16.97 -14.41
CA LEU A 43 17.89 -17.55 -13.80
C LEU A 43 19.11 -17.45 -14.72
N VAL A 44 20.22 -16.99 -14.15
CA VAL A 44 21.55 -16.99 -14.78
C VAL A 44 22.43 -17.92 -13.98
N VAL A 45 23.11 -18.84 -14.68
CA VAL A 45 24.05 -19.80 -14.07
C VAL A 45 25.47 -19.29 -14.31
N PHE A 46 26.29 -19.33 -13.27
CA PHE A 46 27.72 -18.97 -13.35
C PHE A 46 28.63 -20.20 -13.33
N PRO A 47 29.85 -20.10 -13.87
CA PRO A 47 30.85 -21.14 -13.73
C PRO A 47 31.15 -21.44 -12.27
N GLY A 48 31.28 -22.71 -11.91
CA GLY A 48 31.51 -23.17 -10.53
C GLY A 48 30.24 -23.24 -9.66
N MET A 49 29.15 -22.60 -10.06
CA MET A 49 27.88 -22.57 -9.32
C MET A 49 27.15 -23.90 -9.44
N GLN A 50 26.60 -24.38 -8.35
CA GLN A 50 25.66 -25.51 -8.33
C GLN A 50 24.26 -24.95 -8.13
N VAL A 51 23.35 -25.26 -9.06
CA VAL A 51 22.00 -24.70 -9.08
C VAL A 51 20.98 -25.82 -9.26
N HIS A 52 19.84 -25.62 -8.62
CA HIS A 52 18.65 -26.46 -8.79
C HIS A 52 17.55 -25.65 -9.45
N PHE A 53 16.93 -26.21 -10.47
CA PHE A 53 15.76 -25.58 -11.11
C PHE A 53 14.79 -26.65 -11.61
N ASP A 54 13.54 -26.23 -11.77
CA ASP A 54 12.47 -27.10 -12.20
C ASP A 54 12.28 -26.99 -13.73
N VAL A 55 12.13 -28.16 -14.37
CA VAL A 55 11.93 -28.28 -15.80
C VAL A 55 10.52 -28.79 -16.06
N GLY A 56 9.68 -27.95 -16.70
CA GLY A 56 8.30 -28.29 -17.02
C GLY A 56 7.97 -28.32 -18.51
N ARG A 57 8.76 -27.59 -19.35
CA ARG A 57 8.51 -27.55 -20.81
C ARG A 57 8.95 -28.85 -21.50
N GLU A 58 8.14 -29.35 -22.43
CA GLU A 58 8.45 -30.57 -23.20
C GLU A 58 9.80 -30.50 -23.91
N LYS A 59 10.10 -29.37 -24.58
CA LYS A 59 11.39 -29.17 -25.29
C LYS A 59 12.57 -29.18 -24.31
N SER A 60 12.42 -28.61 -23.12
CA SER A 60 13.47 -28.61 -22.08
C SER A 60 13.66 -29.99 -21.47
N MET A 61 12.58 -30.76 -21.30
CA MET A 61 12.61 -32.15 -20.87
C MET A 61 13.32 -33.04 -21.90
N ALA A 62 13.03 -32.81 -23.17
CA ALA A 62 13.70 -33.56 -24.28
C ALA A 62 15.19 -33.18 -24.34
N ALA A 63 15.57 -31.92 -24.18
CA ALA A 63 16.97 -31.48 -24.11
C ALA A 63 17.71 -32.12 -22.94
N LEU A 64 17.07 -32.16 -21.74
CA LEU A 64 17.63 -32.82 -20.57
C LEU A 64 17.85 -34.30 -20.80
N LYS A 65 16.87 -35.00 -21.42
CA LYS A 65 16.98 -36.42 -21.75
C LYS A 65 18.15 -36.66 -22.72
N ALA A 66 18.25 -35.87 -23.78
CA ALA A 66 19.36 -35.95 -24.74
C ALA A 66 20.73 -35.72 -24.06
N ALA A 67 20.80 -34.80 -23.10
CA ALA A 67 22.02 -34.56 -22.31
C ALA A 67 22.37 -35.77 -21.40
N LEU A 68 21.39 -36.42 -20.78
CA LEU A 68 21.57 -37.60 -19.93
C LEU A 68 21.99 -38.85 -20.73
N ASP A 69 21.45 -39.01 -21.93
CA ASP A 69 21.78 -40.11 -22.85
C ASP A 69 23.18 -39.90 -23.45
N GLY A 70 23.74 -38.69 -23.42
CA GLY A 70 25.06 -38.31 -23.89
C GLY A 70 26.13 -38.19 -22.80
N ASP A 71 26.88 -37.10 -22.85
CA ASP A 71 28.00 -36.80 -21.93
C ASP A 71 27.59 -36.03 -20.67
N ARG A 72 26.27 -35.89 -20.42
CA ARG A 72 25.63 -35.12 -19.35
C ARG A 72 25.89 -33.60 -19.39
N ARG A 73 26.34 -33.10 -20.53
CA ARG A 73 26.55 -31.65 -20.72
C ARG A 73 25.34 -31.03 -21.37
N ILE A 74 25.03 -29.84 -20.89
CA ILE A 74 23.90 -29.04 -21.37
C ILE A 74 24.33 -27.59 -21.42
N PHE A 75 23.89 -26.88 -22.45
CA PHE A 75 24.09 -25.44 -22.51
C PHE A 75 22.90 -24.74 -21.91
N LEU A 76 23.16 -23.83 -20.96
CA LEU A 76 22.18 -23.06 -20.24
C LEU A 76 22.31 -21.58 -20.58
N THR A 77 21.25 -20.97 -21.05
CA THR A 77 21.20 -19.53 -21.32
C THR A 77 19.91 -18.94 -20.79
N ALA A 78 19.98 -17.69 -20.32
CA ALA A 78 18.80 -17.01 -19.83
C ALA A 78 17.95 -16.48 -20.99
N GLN A 79 16.65 -16.48 -20.78
CA GLN A 79 15.64 -15.91 -21.63
C GLN A 79 15.51 -14.41 -21.31
N LYS A 80 15.36 -13.55 -22.33
CA LYS A 80 15.24 -12.09 -22.12
C LYS A 80 13.90 -11.70 -21.53
N ASP A 81 12.83 -12.31 -22.05
CA ASP A 81 11.48 -12.13 -21.56
C ASP A 81 10.96 -13.43 -20.94
N ILE A 82 10.59 -13.36 -19.65
CA ILE A 82 10.10 -14.51 -18.87
C ILE A 82 8.76 -15.04 -19.43
N MET A 83 7.97 -14.17 -20.06
CA MET A 83 6.62 -14.50 -20.55
C MET A 83 6.59 -15.29 -21.86
N THR A 84 7.68 -15.32 -22.60
CA THR A 84 7.76 -16.06 -23.87
C THR A 84 7.78 -17.57 -23.61
N ASP A 85 6.80 -18.31 -24.10
CA ASP A 85 6.70 -19.76 -23.87
C ASP A 85 7.66 -20.57 -24.74
N ASP A 86 7.81 -20.24 -26.01
CA ASP A 86 8.71 -20.89 -26.97
C ASP A 86 9.72 -19.88 -27.53
N PRO A 87 10.85 -19.67 -26.81
CA PRO A 87 11.81 -18.63 -27.15
C PRO A 87 12.63 -18.99 -28.37
N ASP A 88 12.72 -18.04 -29.31
CA ASP A 88 13.58 -18.09 -30.45
C ASP A 88 15.03 -17.66 -30.13
N PHE A 89 15.95 -17.80 -31.11
CA PHE A 89 17.34 -17.39 -30.95
C PHE A 89 17.48 -15.92 -30.48
N ASN A 90 16.59 -15.02 -30.90
CA ASN A 90 16.65 -13.60 -30.54
C ASN A 90 16.14 -13.32 -29.12
N ASP A 91 15.31 -14.20 -28.56
CA ASP A 91 14.76 -14.09 -27.20
C ASP A 91 15.74 -14.59 -26.15
N LEU A 92 16.85 -15.22 -26.58
CA LEU A 92 17.89 -15.72 -25.70
C LEU A 92 19.08 -14.78 -25.62
N TYR A 93 19.68 -14.74 -24.44
CA TYR A 93 21.02 -14.13 -24.32
C TYR A 93 22.04 -14.98 -25.06
N LYS A 94 22.97 -14.28 -25.69
CA LYS A 94 23.98 -14.96 -26.56
C LYS A 94 25.10 -15.61 -25.76
N LEU A 95 25.35 -15.15 -24.54
CA LEU A 95 26.31 -15.75 -23.64
C LEU A 95 25.58 -16.55 -22.57
N GLY A 96 26.00 -17.79 -22.39
CA GLY A 96 25.48 -18.71 -21.38
C GLY A 96 26.62 -19.54 -20.80
N VAL A 97 26.26 -20.62 -20.14
CA VAL A 97 27.19 -21.53 -19.45
C VAL A 97 26.93 -22.96 -19.88
N VAL A 98 27.99 -23.66 -20.21
CA VAL A 98 27.95 -25.12 -20.31
C VAL A 98 28.00 -25.69 -18.91
N ALA A 99 26.99 -26.49 -18.57
CA ALA A 99 26.86 -27.11 -17.27
C ALA A 99 26.82 -28.64 -17.38
N THR A 100 27.20 -29.32 -16.31
CA THR A 100 27.06 -30.79 -16.17
C THR A 100 25.83 -31.08 -15.32
N VAL A 101 24.97 -31.98 -15.80
CA VAL A 101 23.82 -32.46 -15.02
C VAL A 101 24.30 -33.43 -13.96
N SER A 102 24.17 -33.03 -12.69
CA SER A 102 24.62 -33.84 -11.54
C SER A 102 23.54 -34.80 -11.08
N HIS A 103 22.31 -34.31 -10.91
CA HIS A 103 21.21 -35.12 -10.39
C HIS A 103 19.87 -34.68 -11.01
N VAL A 104 18.95 -35.64 -11.16
CA VAL A 104 17.59 -35.39 -11.64
C VAL A 104 16.63 -36.13 -10.72
N ALA A 105 15.71 -35.39 -10.14
CA ALA A 105 14.66 -35.90 -9.26
C ALA A 105 13.28 -35.61 -9.84
N LYS A 106 12.37 -36.57 -9.76
CA LYS A 106 10.96 -36.39 -10.07
C LYS A 106 10.23 -36.20 -8.75
N LEU A 107 9.60 -35.03 -8.58
CA LEU A 107 8.90 -34.67 -7.38
C LEU A 107 7.41 -34.46 -7.68
N PRO A 108 6.50 -35.10 -6.94
CA PRO A 108 5.08 -34.77 -7.02
C PRO A 108 4.84 -33.43 -6.30
N VAL A 109 4.34 -32.43 -7.03
CA VAL A 109 3.94 -31.13 -6.49
C VAL A 109 2.53 -30.84 -7.00
N ASP A 110 1.57 -30.63 -6.11
CA ASP A 110 0.16 -30.31 -6.39
C ASP A 110 -0.54 -31.27 -7.38
N GLY A 111 -0.11 -32.56 -7.40
CA GLY A 111 -0.67 -33.58 -8.28
C GLY A 111 -0.01 -33.68 -9.66
N GLU A 112 0.92 -32.79 -9.98
CA GLU A 112 1.74 -32.84 -11.19
C GLU A 112 3.16 -33.35 -10.89
N MET A 113 3.78 -34.03 -11.86
CA MET A 113 5.15 -34.53 -11.72
C MET A 113 6.13 -33.46 -12.25
N ILE A 114 6.78 -32.73 -11.34
CA ILE A 114 7.82 -31.78 -11.70
C ILE A 114 9.18 -32.45 -11.71
N VAL A 115 10.00 -32.13 -12.72
CA VAL A 115 11.37 -32.62 -12.82
C VAL A 115 12.33 -31.58 -12.32
N ARG A 116 12.90 -31.80 -11.14
CA ARG A 116 13.95 -30.96 -10.55
C ARG A 116 15.32 -31.43 -10.97
N VAL A 117 16.11 -30.53 -11.53
CA VAL A 117 17.43 -30.77 -12.04
C VAL A 117 18.48 -30.04 -11.24
N SER A 118 19.54 -30.75 -10.85
CA SER A 118 20.74 -30.17 -10.26
C SER A 118 21.84 -30.11 -11.31
N VAL A 119 22.39 -28.93 -11.56
CA VAL A 119 23.47 -28.73 -12.51
C VAL A 119 24.64 -28.03 -11.87
N LYS A 120 25.84 -28.28 -12.38
CA LYS A 120 27.06 -27.56 -12.02
C LYS A 120 27.58 -26.82 -13.24
N GLY A 121 27.64 -25.48 -13.17
CA GLY A 121 28.25 -24.63 -14.20
C GLY A 121 29.72 -24.96 -14.41
N MET A 122 30.14 -25.10 -15.64
CA MET A 122 31.53 -25.43 -15.97
C MET A 122 32.28 -24.25 -16.53
N TYR A 123 31.86 -23.73 -17.68
CA TYR A 123 32.54 -22.64 -18.37
C TYR A 123 31.57 -21.82 -19.23
N ARG A 124 31.95 -20.60 -19.51
CA ARG A 124 31.20 -19.68 -20.38
C ARG A 124 31.28 -20.12 -21.83
N ALA A 125 30.17 -20.02 -22.54
CA ALA A 125 30.11 -20.27 -23.97
C ALA A 125 29.12 -19.29 -24.64
N ARG A 126 29.39 -19.01 -25.92
CA ARG A 126 28.53 -18.15 -26.75
C ARG A 126 27.66 -19.00 -27.65
N LEU A 127 26.37 -18.70 -27.69
CA LEU A 127 25.41 -19.24 -28.60
C LEU A 127 25.51 -18.50 -29.94
N ASN A 128 25.98 -19.18 -30.98
CA ASN A 128 26.14 -18.59 -32.33
C ASN A 128 24.89 -18.81 -33.20
N GLY A 129 24.05 -19.78 -32.88
CA GLY A 129 22.81 -20.09 -33.60
C GLY A 129 22.10 -21.28 -33.01
N ILE A 130 20.84 -21.46 -33.37
CA ILE A 130 20.06 -22.68 -33.10
C ILE A 130 20.01 -23.50 -34.37
N VAL A 131 20.41 -24.75 -34.28
CA VAL A 131 20.47 -25.69 -35.42
C VAL A 131 19.17 -26.47 -35.56
N SER A 132 18.52 -26.81 -34.43
CA SER A 132 17.24 -27.48 -34.39
C SER A 132 16.43 -26.97 -33.23
N THR A 133 15.12 -26.88 -33.45
CA THR A 133 14.13 -26.50 -32.39
C THR A 133 13.29 -27.73 -31.99
N GLU A 134 13.35 -28.83 -32.75
CA GLU A 134 12.61 -30.07 -32.50
C GLU A 134 13.51 -31.28 -32.53
N PRO A 135 13.34 -32.28 -31.63
CA PRO A 135 12.39 -32.33 -30.51
C PRO A 135 12.83 -31.44 -29.31
N HIS A 136 14.01 -30.82 -29.36
CA HIS A 136 14.54 -29.90 -28.37
C HIS A 136 15.48 -28.89 -29.03
N LEU A 137 15.78 -27.81 -28.32
CA LEU A 137 16.72 -26.81 -28.80
C LEU A 137 18.15 -27.41 -28.86
N VAL A 138 18.77 -27.35 -30.03
CA VAL A 138 20.17 -27.67 -30.22
C VAL A 138 20.92 -26.42 -30.63
N GLY A 139 21.77 -25.92 -29.76
CA GLY A 139 22.58 -24.73 -29.97
C GLY A 139 23.94 -25.03 -30.58
N ALA A 140 24.34 -24.25 -31.57
CA ALA A 140 25.73 -24.17 -32.01
C ALA A 140 26.48 -23.23 -31.06
N ILE A 141 27.27 -23.78 -30.15
CA ILE A 141 27.96 -23.02 -29.09
C ILE A 141 29.46 -22.98 -29.33
N ARG A 142 30.10 -21.91 -28.89
CA ARG A 142 31.55 -21.75 -28.89
C ARG A 142 32.03 -21.38 -27.49
N ALA A 143 33.00 -22.12 -26.95
CA ALA A 143 33.61 -21.81 -25.67
C ALA A 143 34.27 -20.45 -25.71
N CYS A 144 34.11 -19.63 -24.65
CA CYS A 144 34.74 -18.34 -24.50
C CYS A 144 36.12 -18.53 -23.90
N ALA A 145 37.14 -17.92 -24.51
CA ALA A 145 38.46 -17.81 -23.90
C ALA A 145 38.41 -16.84 -22.71
N ILE A 146 38.82 -17.30 -21.54
CA ILE A 146 38.94 -16.44 -20.35
C ILE A 146 40.35 -15.88 -20.34
N ARG A 147 40.47 -14.55 -20.16
CA ARG A 147 41.79 -13.92 -19.96
C ARG A 147 42.44 -14.48 -18.70
N LYS A 148 43.71 -14.85 -18.80
CA LYS A 148 44.49 -15.29 -17.64
C LYS A 148 44.69 -14.08 -16.72
N TYR A 149 44.41 -14.26 -15.44
CA TYR A 149 44.69 -13.30 -14.39
C TYR A 149 46.08 -13.57 -13.85
N ASP A 150 46.89 -12.53 -13.82
CA ASP A 150 48.19 -12.56 -13.16
C ASP A 150 48.00 -12.25 -11.68
N ILE A 151 48.36 -13.21 -10.82
CA ILE A 151 48.21 -13.08 -9.36
C ILE A 151 49.10 -11.98 -8.78
N GLU A 152 50.20 -11.64 -9.46
CA GLU A 152 51.14 -10.58 -9.05
C GLU A 152 50.61 -9.17 -9.39
N ASN A 153 49.48 -9.04 -10.08
CA ASN A 153 48.88 -7.75 -10.43
C ASN A 153 48.41 -7.01 -9.18
N GLU A 154 49.16 -5.98 -8.76
CA GLU A 154 48.85 -5.16 -7.59
C GLU A 154 47.46 -4.52 -7.63
N TYR A 155 47.02 -4.06 -8.83
CA TYR A 155 45.68 -3.51 -9.01
C TYR A 155 44.60 -4.53 -8.74
N GLY A 156 44.75 -5.75 -9.25
CA GLY A 156 43.79 -6.85 -9.02
C GLY A 156 43.74 -7.24 -7.53
N GLN A 157 44.87 -7.24 -6.84
CA GLN A 157 44.89 -7.51 -5.39
C GLN A 157 44.18 -6.42 -4.58
N ALA A 158 44.42 -5.14 -4.94
CA ALA A 158 43.71 -4.01 -4.31
C ALA A 158 42.21 -4.07 -4.57
N LEU A 159 41.81 -4.42 -5.80
CA LEU A 159 40.39 -4.58 -6.16
C LEU A 159 39.72 -5.71 -5.37
N ILE A 160 40.37 -6.86 -5.20
CA ILE A 160 39.87 -7.97 -4.40
C ILE A 160 39.62 -7.53 -2.94
N ARG A 161 40.56 -6.77 -2.34
CA ARG A 161 40.39 -6.23 -0.98
C ARG A 161 39.22 -5.28 -0.88
N SER A 162 39.11 -4.37 -1.85
CA SER A 162 37.98 -3.42 -1.92
C SER A 162 36.65 -4.15 -2.10
N ALA A 163 36.62 -5.15 -2.98
CA ALA A 163 35.41 -5.96 -3.21
C ALA A 163 34.97 -6.73 -1.97
N LYS A 164 35.91 -7.27 -1.18
CA LYS A 164 35.60 -7.92 0.10
C LYS A 164 34.95 -6.94 1.08
N SER A 165 35.50 -5.73 1.21
CA SER A 165 34.94 -4.69 2.08
C SER A 165 33.56 -4.22 1.64
N ILE A 166 33.35 -4.02 0.33
CA ILE A 166 32.06 -3.65 -0.24
C ILE A 166 31.03 -4.76 0.02
N PHE A 167 31.44 -6.02 -0.18
CA PHE A 167 30.56 -7.16 0.06
C PHE A 167 30.20 -7.34 1.54
N GLU A 168 31.14 -7.09 2.47
CA GLU A 168 30.86 -7.07 3.90
C GLU A 168 29.84 -6.00 4.27
N GLY A 169 29.93 -4.80 3.67
CA GLY A 169 28.91 -3.74 3.83
C GLY A 169 27.55 -4.17 3.33
N TYR A 170 27.48 -4.73 2.12
CA TYR A 170 26.23 -5.28 1.57
C TYR A 170 25.63 -6.37 2.47
N ALA A 171 26.46 -7.29 3.00
CA ALA A 171 26.01 -8.38 3.84
C ALA A 171 25.39 -7.91 5.17
N GLN A 172 25.78 -6.74 5.68
CA GLN A 172 25.18 -6.14 6.89
C GLN A 172 23.74 -5.66 6.62
N SER A 173 23.47 -5.14 5.41
CA SER A 173 22.15 -4.69 4.99
C SER A 173 21.28 -5.80 4.37
N ALA A 174 21.80 -7.01 4.19
CA ALA A 174 21.12 -8.15 3.57
C ALA A 174 20.98 -9.33 4.56
N PRO A 175 20.05 -9.30 5.53
CA PRO A 175 19.93 -10.30 6.61
C PRO A 175 19.61 -11.71 6.10
N GLN A 176 19.12 -11.85 4.90
CA GLN A 176 18.84 -13.14 4.24
C GLN A 176 20.09 -13.84 3.70
N LEU A 177 21.25 -13.18 3.70
CA LEU A 177 22.49 -13.76 3.22
C LEU A 177 23.07 -14.72 4.27
N SER A 178 23.35 -15.98 3.86
CA SER A 178 23.93 -16.97 4.79
C SER A 178 25.36 -16.57 5.21
N PRO A 179 25.73 -16.68 6.50
CA PRO A 179 27.09 -16.44 6.96
C PRO A 179 28.16 -17.26 6.23
N ASP A 180 27.81 -18.47 5.78
CA ASP A 180 28.72 -19.33 5.01
C ASP A 180 29.13 -18.71 3.66
N ILE A 181 28.25 -17.95 3.05
CA ILE A 181 28.55 -17.21 1.80
C ILE A 181 29.57 -16.12 2.08
N VAL A 182 29.41 -15.38 3.17
CA VAL A 182 30.33 -14.32 3.57
C VAL A 182 31.73 -14.89 3.83
N LEU A 183 31.82 -15.97 4.59
CA LEU A 183 33.09 -16.66 4.85
C LEU A 183 33.72 -17.18 3.55
N SER A 184 32.94 -17.72 2.63
CA SER A 184 33.42 -18.20 1.34
C SER A 184 34.02 -17.09 0.50
N VAL A 185 33.41 -15.90 0.48
CA VAL A 185 33.91 -14.73 -0.28
C VAL A 185 35.27 -14.29 0.24
N LEU A 186 35.49 -14.31 1.54
CA LEU A 186 36.78 -13.96 2.14
C LEU A 186 37.92 -14.88 1.71
N GLY A 187 37.62 -16.13 1.34
CA GLY A 187 38.60 -17.13 0.88
C GLY A 187 39.02 -17.01 -0.60
N PHE A 188 38.42 -16.12 -1.40
CA PHE A 188 38.78 -15.99 -2.81
C PHE A 188 40.01 -15.10 -3.00
N ASP A 189 40.94 -15.57 -3.87
CA ASP A 189 42.13 -14.86 -4.31
C ASP A 189 42.10 -14.54 -5.80
N HIS A 190 41.10 -15.04 -6.54
CA HIS A 190 40.94 -14.81 -7.97
C HIS A 190 39.72 -13.91 -8.24
N PRO A 191 39.90 -12.74 -8.92
CA PRO A 191 38.84 -11.75 -9.06
C PRO A 191 37.63 -12.29 -9.87
N GLY A 192 37.85 -13.10 -10.87
CA GLY A 192 36.79 -13.66 -11.70
C GLY A 192 35.94 -14.70 -10.96
N ASP A 193 36.56 -15.57 -10.19
CA ASP A 193 35.86 -16.61 -9.41
C ASP A 193 35.06 -15.96 -8.27
N MET A 194 35.64 -14.93 -7.63
CA MET A 194 34.95 -14.15 -6.61
C MET A 194 33.73 -13.44 -7.18
N ALA A 195 33.88 -12.79 -8.35
CA ALA A 195 32.76 -12.10 -9.00
C ALA A 195 31.62 -13.09 -9.37
N ASP A 196 31.96 -14.24 -9.92
CA ASP A 196 30.98 -15.27 -10.29
C ASP A 196 30.26 -15.85 -9.07
N PHE A 197 30.99 -16.08 -7.98
CA PHE A 197 30.42 -16.59 -6.75
C PHE A 197 29.47 -15.59 -6.10
N ILE A 198 29.88 -14.32 -5.98
CA ILE A 198 29.03 -13.28 -5.40
C ILE A 198 27.80 -13.06 -6.26
N ALA A 199 27.93 -12.87 -7.59
CA ALA A 199 26.81 -12.65 -8.50
C ALA A 199 25.79 -13.79 -8.51
N GLY A 200 26.25 -15.01 -8.23
CA GLY A 200 25.39 -16.21 -8.12
C GLY A 200 24.60 -16.29 -6.80
N ASN A 201 25.03 -15.62 -5.75
CA ASN A 201 24.47 -15.76 -4.40
C ASN A 201 23.75 -14.51 -3.87
N ILE A 202 23.80 -13.38 -4.59
CA ILE A 202 23.09 -12.14 -4.23
C ILE A 202 21.85 -11.93 -5.09
N ALA A 203 20.92 -11.11 -4.61
CA ALA A 203 19.67 -10.79 -5.30
C ALA A 203 19.90 -9.64 -6.29
N LEU A 204 20.44 -9.94 -7.48
CA LEU A 204 20.54 -9.01 -8.61
C LEU A 204 19.40 -9.23 -9.60
N GLU A 205 19.01 -8.19 -10.31
CA GLU A 205 18.11 -8.31 -11.45
C GLU A 205 18.72 -9.16 -12.58
N LEU A 206 17.88 -9.81 -13.38
CA LEU A 206 18.34 -10.69 -14.47
C LEU A 206 19.31 -9.99 -15.46
N PRO A 207 19.03 -8.77 -15.95
CA PRO A 207 19.95 -8.05 -16.83
C PRO A 207 21.31 -7.77 -16.19
N ASP A 208 21.33 -7.42 -14.90
CA ASP A 208 22.54 -7.13 -14.15
C ASP A 208 23.38 -8.40 -13.95
N ARG A 209 22.75 -9.52 -13.54
CA ARG A 209 23.42 -10.84 -13.50
C ARG A 209 24.00 -11.25 -14.84
N GLN A 210 23.23 -11.10 -15.91
CA GLN A 210 23.68 -11.44 -17.26
C GLN A 210 24.86 -10.56 -17.70
N SER A 211 24.82 -9.30 -17.35
CA SER A 211 25.88 -8.35 -17.65
C SER A 211 27.23 -8.71 -17.00
N VAL A 212 27.19 -9.28 -15.77
CA VAL A 212 28.36 -9.83 -15.07
C VAL A 212 28.84 -11.10 -15.77
N LEU A 213 27.92 -11.97 -16.20
CA LEU A 213 28.27 -13.20 -16.93
C LEU A 213 28.96 -12.88 -18.27
N GLU A 214 28.53 -11.83 -18.97
CA GLU A 214 29.03 -11.41 -20.29
C GLU A 214 30.43 -10.79 -20.24
N GLU A 215 30.87 -10.29 -19.10
CA GLU A 215 32.22 -9.75 -18.96
C GLU A 215 33.24 -10.89 -18.84
N LEU A 216 34.09 -11.01 -19.85
CA LEU A 216 35.08 -12.07 -19.93
C LEU A 216 36.41 -11.75 -19.22
N ASP A 217 36.70 -10.47 -19.02
CA ASP A 217 37.89 -10.02 -18.29
C ASP A 217 37.62 -10.15 -16.78
N PRO A 218 38.41 -10.92 -16.03
CA PRO A 218 38.18 -11.15 -14.59
C PRO A 218 38.21 -9.87 -13.75
N ILE A 219 39.10 -8.92 -14.09
CA ILE A 219 39.23 -7.64 -13.36
C ILE A 219 38.00 -6.78 -13.61
N LYS A 220 37.65 -6.54 -14.87
CA LYS A 220 36.49 -5.74 -15.24
C LYS A 220 35.17 -6.33 -14.73
N ARG A 221 35.09 -7.66 -14.65
CA ARG A 221 33.93 -8.35 -14.08
C ARG A 221 33.77 -8.03 -12.61
N LEU A 222 34.87 -8.07 -11.84
CA LEU A 222 34.83 -7.74 -10.42
C LEU A 222 34.55 -6.24 -10.20
N GLU A 223 35.14 -5.35 -11.01
CA GLU A 223 34.81 -3.91 -11.00
C GLU A 223 33.30 -3.68 -11.22
N LYS A 224 32.74 -4.30 -12.25
CA LYS A 224 31.33 -4.21 -12.59
C LYS A 224 30.44 -4.72 -11.44
N LEU A 225 30.82 -5.84 -10.84
CA LEU A 225 30.11 -6.38 -9.69
C LEU A 225 30.18 -5.43 -8.49
N CYS A 226 31.32 -4.80 -8.22
CA CYS A 226 31.43 -3.80 -7.14
C CYS A 226 30.47 -2.63 -7.32
N VAL A 227 30.32 -2.14 -8.57
CA VAL A 227 29.35 -1.08 -8.88
C VAL A 227 27.92 -1.55 -8.61
N LEU A 228 27.58 -2.76 -9.02
CA LEU A 228 26.25 -3.34 -8.76
C LEU A 228 26.00 -3.55 -7.26
N LEU A 229 26.98 -4.06 -6.52
CA LEU A 229 26.89 -4.21 -5.06
C LEU A 229 26.61 -2.90 -4.35
N LEU A 230 27.33 -1.82 -4.74
CA LEU A 230 27.09 -0.49 -4.17
C LEU A 230 25.70 0.07 -4.51
N LYS A 231 25.20 -0.24 -5.71
CA LYS A 231 23.82 0.13 -6.10
C LYS A 231 22.81 -0.62 -5.24
N GLU A 232 22.97 -1.94 -5.11
CA GLU A 232 22.05 -2.78 -4.32
C GLU A 232 22.10 -2.43 -2.83
N SER A 233 23.30 -2.16 -2.25
CA SER A 233 23.39 -1.70 -0.85
C SER A 233 22.57 -0.44 -0.59
N ARG A 234 22.63 0.54 -1.50
CA ARG A 234 21.83 1.76 -1.38
C ARG A 234 20.33 1.50 -1.50
N LEU A 235 19.93 0.58 -2.37
CA LEU A 235 18.51 0.22 -2.51
C LEU A 235 18.01 -0.43 -1.21
N LEU A 236 18.77 -1.34 -0.62
CA LEU A 236 18.44 -1.96 0.66
C LEU A 236 18.35 -0.92 1.80
N GLU A 237 19.29 0.03 1.87
CA GLU A 237 19.24 1.13 2.84
C GLU A 237 17.94 1.96 2.69
N TYR A 238 17.53 2.28 1.46
CA TYR A 238 16.26 2.99 1.23
C TYR A 238 15.03 2.13 1.55
N GLU A 239 15.06 0.83 1.27
CA GLU A 239 13.99 -0.09 1.64
C GLU A 239 13.82 -0.13 3.16
N ASP A 240 14.91 -0.21 3.92
CA ASP A 240 14.91 -0.19 5.38
C ASP A 240 14.37 1.15 5.92
N GLU A 241 14.83 2.30 5.40
CA GLU A 241 14.31 3.62 5.76
C GLU A 241 12.80 3.75 5.50
N ILE A 242 12.34 3.27 4.35
CA ILE A 242 10.90 3.27 4.00
C ILE A 242 10.12 2.38 4.97
N GLN A 243 10.65 1.21 5.28
CA GLN A 243 10.00 0.25 6.18
C GLN A 243 9.89 0.82 7.60
N GLU A 244 10.95 1.46 8.10
CA GLU A 244 10.93 2.17 9.38
C GLU A 244 9.90 3.32 9.40
N MET A 245 9.83 4.13 8.33
CA MET A 245 8.82 5.19 8.23
C MET A 245 7.39 4.66 8.22
N VAL A 246 7.14 3.59 7.47
CA VAL A 246 5.82 2.93 7.41
C VAL A 246 5.45 2.36 8.79
N GLN A 247 6.37 1.68 9.44
CA GLN A 247 6.15 1.12 10.79
C GLN A 247 5.81 2.23 11.79
N LYS A 248 6.59 3.31 11.80
CA LYS A 248 6.33 4.46 12.67
C LYS A 248 4.95 5.09 12.41
N GLN A 249 4.57 5.24 11.15
CA GLN A 249 3.25 5.79 10.80
C GLN A 249 2.10 4.87 11.23
N MET A 250 2.30 3.56 11.14
CA MET A 250 1.34 2.57 11.63
C MET A 250 1.21 2.65 13.17
N ASP A 251 2.33 2.73 13.89
CA ASP A 251 2.35 2.84 15.35
C ASP A 251 1.68 4.14 15.83
N ASP A 252 1.95 5.28 15.16
CA ASP A 252 1.32 6.58 15.45
C ASP A 252 -0.19 6.52 15.19
N SER A 253 -0.64 5.92 14.08
CA SER A 253 -2.05 5.76 13.76
C SER A 253 -2.77 4.85 14.78
N GLN A 254 -2.13 3.76 15.20
CA GLN A 254 -2.67 2.84 16.19
C GLN A 254 -2.79 3.51 17.56
N ARG A 255 -1.80 4.34 17.93
CA ARG A 255 -1.81 5.14 19.16
C ARG A 255 -2.92 6.18 19.13
N GLU A 256 -3.11 6.87 18.01
CA GLU A 256 -4.19 7.85 17.85
C GLU A 256 -5.57 7.20 17.97
N TYR A 257 -5.77 6.04 17.32
CA TYR A 257 -6.99 5.24 17.46
C TYR A 257 -7.26 4.86 18.92
N TYR A 258 -6.25 4.34 19.62
CA TYR A 258 -6.36 3.96 21.02
C TYR A 258 -6.71 5.15 21.93
N LEU A 259 -6.10 6.29 21.69
CA LEU A 259 -6.41 7.52 22.44
C LEU A 259 -7.82 8.02 22.15
N ARG A 260 -8.32 7.91 20.92
CA ARG A 260 -9.70 8.24 20.58
C ARG A 260 -10.71 7.33 21.28
N GLU A 261 -10.45 6.03 21.31
CA GLU A 261 -11.32 5.08 22.02
C GLU A 261 -11.30 5.33 23.55
N GLN A 262 -10.13 5.65 24.12
CA GLN A 262 -10.07 6.05 25.53
C GLN A 262 -10.86 7.32 25.80
N LEU A 263 -10.75 8.35 24.96
CA LEU A 263 -11.54 9.58 25.09
C LEU A 263 -13.04 9.29 25.00
N LYS A 264 -13.47 8.38 24.13
CA LYS A 264 -14.86 7.95 23.97
C LYS A 264 -15.39 7.27 25.23
N VAL A 265 -14.60 6.37 25.81
CA VAL A 265 -14.95 5.69 27.08
C VAL A 265 -15.02 6.69 28.23
N ILE A 266 -14.05 7.60 28.36
CA ILE A 266 -14.02 8.61 29.41
C ILE A 266 -15.19 9.59 29.26
N SER A 267 -15.49 10.06 28.04
CA SER A 267 -16.61 10.97 27.78
C SER A 267 -17.96 10.32 28.06
N SER A 268 -18.12 9.01 27.76
CA SER A 268 -19.34 8.27 28.10
C SER A 268 -19.52 8.11 29.62
N GLN A 269 -18.42 7.93 30.37
CA GLN A 269 -18.47 7.88 31.84
C GLN A 269 -18.81 9.23 32.47
N LEU A 270 -18.35 10.32 31.88
CA LEU A 270 -18.64 11.69 32.35
C LEU A 270 -20.07 12.12 32.00
N ASN A 271 -20.66 11.63 30.93
CA ASN A 271 -22.02 11.96 30.44
C ASN A 271 -23.10 10.95 30.88
N ASN A 272 -22.94 10.34 32.04
CA ASN A 272 -23.92 9.36 32.58
C ASN A 272 -24.24 8.18 31.63
N GLY A 273 -23.32 7.78 30.81
CA GLY A 273 -23.44 6.59 29.96
C GLY A 273 -24.04 6.83 28.56
N VAL A 274 -24.41 8.08 28.21
CA VAL A 274 -24.91 8.40 26.87
C VAL A 274 -23.74 8.84 26.00
N SER A 275 -23.57 8.19 24.85
CA SER A 275 -22.53 8.61 23.90
C SER A 275 -22.94 9.92 23.20
N PRO A 276 -21.99 10.74 22.76
CA PRO A 276 -22.30 11.96 22.01
C PRO A 276 -23.13 11.71 20.75
N GLU A 277 -22.90 10.57 20.10
CA GLU A 277 -23.66 10.15 18.92
C GLU A 277 -25.12 9.77 19.27
N GLU A 278 -25.32 9.12 20.41
CA GLU A 278 -26.66 8.77 20.90
C GLU A 278 -27.44 10.02 21.30
N GLU A 279 -26.80 11.01 21.93
CA GLU A 279 -27.41 12.31 22.27
C GLU A 279 -27.89 13.04 21.01
N ILE A 280 -27.05 13.11 19.97
CA ILE A 280 -27.39 13.77 18.71
C ILE A 280 -28.53 13.04 18.00
N GLN A 281 -28.53 11.71 18.02
CA GLN A 281 -29.60 10.92 17.42
C GLN A 281 -30.92 11.15 18.17
N GLU A 282 -30.89 11.25 19.49
CA GLU A 282 -32.06 11.58 20.30
C GLU A 282 -32.63 12.97 19.95
N PHE A 283 -31.76 13.97 19.74
CA PHE A 283 -32.20 15.28 19.24
C PHE A 283 -32.86 15.21 17.87
N ARG A 284 -32.27 14.47 16.92
CA ARG A 284 -32.83 14.29 15.58
C ARG A 284 -34.21 13.62 15.63
N ASP A 285 -34.37 12.59 16.44
CA ASP A 285 -35.63 11.89 16.60
C ASP A 285 -36.74 12.79 17.22
N LYS A 286 -36.38 13.58 18.25
CA LYS A 286 -37.30 14.56 18.86
C LYS A 286 -37.69 15.65 17.86
N ILE A 287 -36.75 16.18 17.06
CA ILE A 287 -37.03 17.19 16.01
C ILE A 287 -37.98 16.63 14.96
N ALA A 288 -37.77 15.39 14.52
CA ALA A 288 -38.65 14.73 13.56
C ALA A 288 -40.10 14.63 14.03
N ALA A 289 -40.27 14.41 15.33
CA ALA A 289 -41.60 14.30 15.96
C ALA A 289 -42.30 15.64 16.24
N LEU A 290 -41.57 16.79 16.09
CA LEU A 290 -42.18 18.09 16.34
C LEU A 290 -43.27 18.44 15.30
N PRO A 291 -44.43 19.02 15.75
CA PRO A 291 -45.51 19.47 14.87
C PRO A 291 -45.20 20.91 14.30
N VAL A 292 -44.09 21.03 13.59
CA VAL A 292 -43.64 22.28 12.97
C VAL A 292 -43.44 22.08 11.47
N ASP A 293 -43.36 23.20 10.73
CA ASP A 293 -43.10 23.21 9.29
C ASP A 293 -41.72 22.63 8.94
N ASP A 294 -41.59 22.13 7.74
CA ASP A 294 -40.33 21.49 7.26
C ASP A 294 -39.15 22.46 7.26
N ALA A 295 -39.37 23.76 6.99
CA ALA A 295 -38.30 24.74 7.01
C ALA A 295 -37.76 25.01 8.44
N SER A 296 -38.61 24.89 9.47
CA SER A 296 -38.20 24.95 10.86
C SER A 296 -37.46 23.72 11.30
N LYS A 297 -37.93 22.52 10.90
CA LYS A 297 -37.21 21.25 11.13
C LYS A 297 -35.83 21.27 10.53
N GLU A 298 -35.70 21.72 9.28
CA GLU A 298 -34.42 21.80 8.60
C GLU A 298 -33.40 22.70 9.34
N LYS A 299 -33.87 23.85 9.89
CA LYS A 299 -33.00 24.72 10.69
C LYS A 299 -32.50 24.03 11.96
N LEU A 300 -33.34 23.31 12.66
CA LEU A 300 -32.97 22.56 13.86
C LEU A 300 -32.03 21.40 13.54
N LEU A 301 -32.24 20.69 12.46
CA LEU A 301 -31.37 19.62 12.01
C LEU A 301 -29.97 20.17 11.64
N ARG A 302 -29.90 21.31 10.98
CA ARG A 302 -28.61 21.99 10.70
C ARG A 302 -27.86 22.34 11.98
N GLU A 303 -28.58 22.67 13.05
CA GLU A 303 -27.94 22.95 14.34
C GLU A 303 -27.47 21.67 15.03
N CYS A 304 -28.15 20.54 14.85
CA CYS A 304 -27.65 19.22 15.25
C CYS A 304 -26.37 18.86 14.51
N ASP A 305 -26.30 19.12 13.19
CA ASP A 305 -25.09 18.88 12.38
C ASP A 305 -23.91 19.78 12.81
N ARG A 306 -24.18 20.97 13.33
CA ARG A 306 -23.15 21.83 13.94
C ARG A 306 -22.69 21.29 15.27
N LEU A 307 -23.61 20.83 16.12
CA LEU A 307 -23.29 20.20 17.42
C LEU A 307 -22.40 18.98 17.24
N GLU A 308 -22.63 18.17 16.22
CA GLU A 308 -21.82 17.00 15.87
C GLU A 308 -20.36 17.34 15.53
N ARG A 309 -20.13 18.52 14.97
CA ARG A 309 -18.78 18.99 14.58
C ARG A 309 -17.99 19.64 15.71
N TYR A 310 -18.66 20.06 16.77
CA TYR A 310 -17.99 20.69 17.90
C TYR A 310 -17.37 19.65 18.83
N ALA A 311 -16.25 20.02 19.46
CA ALA A 311 -15.71 19.21 20.54
C ALA A 311 -16.74 19.14 21.68
N VAL A 312 -16.98 17.97 22.22
CA VAL A 312 -18.06 17.68 23.19
C VAL A 312 -18.09 18.65 24.38
N GLN A 313 -16.94 19.11 24.83
CA GLN A 313 -16.78 20.03 25.97
C GLN A 313 -16.52 21.48 25.56
N SER A 314 -16.74 21.84 24.30
CA SER A 314 -16.56 23.24 23.89
C SER A 314 -17.70 24.12 24.37
N PRO A 315 -17.46 25.41 24.68
CA PRO A 315 -18.51 26.37 24.99
C PRO A 315 -19.58 26.47 23.88
N GLU A 316 -19.17 26.35 22.63
CA GLU A 316 -20.06 26.38 21.47
C GLU A 316 -21.01 25.19 21.47
N ALA A 317 -20.52 23.97 21.77
CA ALA A 317 -21.37 22.79 21.92
C ALA A 317 -22.43 22.99 23.02
N ALA A 318 -22.05 23.57 24.16
CA ALA A 318 -23.00 23.87 25.24
C ALA A 318 -24.08 24.87 24.82
N VAL A 319 -23.74 25.90 24.03
CA VAL A 319 -24.70 26.87 23.51
C VAL A 319 -25.67 26.18 22.52
N SER A 320 -25.16 25.40 21.54
CA SER A 320 -26.02 24.69 20.57
C SER A 320 -26.93 23.69 21.27
N ARG A 321 -26.42 22.94 22.27
CA ARG A 321 -27.21 21.99 23.06
C ARG A 321 -28.36 22.71 23.79
N ASN A 322 -28.07 23.77 24.52
CA ASN A 322 -29.07 24.53 25.24
C ASN A 322 -30.10 25.16 24.30
N TYR A 323 -29.70 25.61 23.13
CA TYR A 323 -30.61 26.08 22.08
C TYR A 323 -31.56 24.99 21.60
N LEU A 324 -31.04 23.80 21.28
CA LEU A 324 -31.86 22.66 20.84
C LEU A 324 -32.83 22.22 21.93
N GLU A 325 -32.36 22.06 23.17
CA GLU A 325 -33.21 21.74 24.32
C GLU A 325 -34.33 22.76 24.48
N THR A 326 -33.99 24.06 24.46
CA THR A 326 -34.98 25.13 24.57
C THR A 326 -36.03 25.05 23.43
N CYS A 327 -35.59 24.82 22.20
CA CYS A 327 -36.50 24.68 21.07
C CYS A 327 -37.41 23.47 21.20
N LEU A 328 -36.89 22.32 21.70
CA LEU A 328 -37.67 21.11 21.90
C LEU A 328 -38.72 21.25 23.03
N ASP A 329 -38.42 22.04 24.08
CA ASP A 329 -39.30 22.27 25.18
C ASP A 329 -40.44 23.24 24.88
N LEU A 330 -40.34 24.01 23.77
CA LEU A 330 -41.42 24.90 23.37
C LEU A 330 -42.70 24.11 23.03
N PRO A 331 -43.86 24.68 23.44
CA PRO A 331 -45.17 24.01 23.23
C PRO A 331 -45.66 24.18 21.78
N TRP A 332 -44.94 23.66 20.82
CA TRP A 332 -45.27 23.69 19.41
C TRP A 332 -46.68 23.14 19.13
N GLY A 333 -47.43 23.87 18.29
CA GLY A 333 -48.80 23.45 17.90
C GLY A 333 -49.87 23.53 19.02
N LYS A 334 -49.46 23.93 20.24
CA LYS A 334 -50.43 24.11 21.35
C LYS A 334 -50.97 25.51 21.36
N HIS A 335 -52.23 25.68 21.03
CA HIS A 335 -52.92 26.99 21.02
C HIS A 335 -54.06 26.96 22.03
N THR A 336 -54.28 28.10 22.70
CA THR A 336 -55.48 28.33 23.52
C THR A 336 -56.61 28.76 22.60
N LYS A 337 -57.86 28.36 22.97
CA LYS A 337 -59.03 28.84 22.25
C LYS A 337 -59.34 30.25 22.72
N ASP A 338 -59.42 31.18 21.78
CA ASP A 338 -59.75 32.57 22.06
C ASP A 338 -61.25 32.67 22.43
N ASN A 339 -61.51 33.42 23.51
CA ASN A 339 -62.86 33.85 23.81
C ASN A 339 -63.07 35.24 23.18
N LEU A 340 -63.97 35.31 22.21
CA LEU A 340 -64.26 36.50 21.43
C LEU A 340 -65.64 37.11 21.77
N ASP A 341 -66.15 36.84 22.99
CA ASP A 341 -67.37 37.44 23.49
C ASP A 341 -67.15 38.95 23.81
N LEU A 342 -67.61 39.82 22.94
CA LEU A 342 -67.47 41.25 23.00
C LEU A 342 -68.17 41.85 24.25
N ALA A 343 -69.31 41.30 24.66
CA ALA A 343 -70.03 41.78 25.85
C ALA A 343 -69.25 41.49 27.12
N ARG A 344 -68.68 40.31 27.25
CA ARG A 344 -67.76 39.92 28.35
C ARG A 344 -66.52 40.78 28.36
N ALA A 345 -65.89 40.95 27.20
CA ALA A 345 -64.68 41.76 27.07
C ALA A 345 -64.89 43.19 27.47
N ASN A 346 -66.03 43.78 27.05
CA ASN A 346 -66.36 45.15 27.46
C ASN A 346 -66.54 45.26 28.99
N LYS A 347 -67.22 44.33 29.65
CA LYS A 347 -67.39 44.34 31.10
C LYS A 347 -66.06 44.27 31.85
N ILE A 348 -65.11 43.44 31.37
CA ILE A 348 -63.80 43.30 31.96
C ILE A 348 -63.00 44.59 31.78
N LEU A 349 -62.99 45.19 30.60
CA LEU A 349 -62.28 46.44 30.30
C LEU A 349 -62.84 47.62 31.10
N GLU A 350 -64.16 47.72 31.29
CA GLU A 350 -64.80 48.74 32.07
C GLU A 350 -64.53 48.55 33.56
N ALA A 351 -64.50 47.35 34.10
CA ALA A 351 -64.21 47.07 35.48
C ALA A 351 -62.76 47.35 35.87
N ASP A 352 -61.83 47.10 34.98
CA ASP A 352 -60.39 47.22 35.25
C ASP A 352 -59.84 48.61 35.02
N HIS A 353 -60.49 49.42 34.13
CA HIS A 353 -59.95 50.75 33.72
C HIS A 353 -61.05 51.79 33.72
N TYR A 354 -60.82 52.83 34.46
CA TYR A 354 -61.67 54.02 34.41
C TYR A 354 -61.31 54.88 33.18
N GLY A 355 -62.32 55.31 32.43
CA GLY A 355 -62.14 56.18 31.25
C GLY A 355 -61.58 55.34 30.05
N LEU A 356 -60.58 55.92 29.37
CA LEU A 356 -59.89 55.31 28.21
C LEU A 356 -60.84 54.82 27.07
N LYS A 357 -61.99 55.51 26.86
CA LYS A 357 -63.06 55.09 25.95
C LYS A 357 -62.52 54.72 24.53
N LYS A 358 -61.72 55.59 23.90
CA LYS A 358 -61.16 55.25 22.57
C LYS A 358 -60.28 54.05 22.52
N VAL A 359 -59.52 53.75 23.59
CA VAL A 359 -58.64 52.58 23.63
C VAL A 359 -59.48 51.31 23.76
N LYS A 360 -60.50 51.34 24.64
CA LYS A 360 -61.44 50.24 24.82
C LYS A 360 -62.23 49.91 23.55
N GLU A 361 -62.76 50.91 22.90
CA GLU A 361 -63.42 50.78 21.61
C GLU A 361 -62.53 50.15 20.57
N ARG A 362 -61.29 50.58 20.44
CA ARG A 362 -60.32 50.06 19.51
C ARG A 362 -59.97 48.57 19.79
N ILE A 363 -59.88 48.16 21.05
CA ILE A 363 -59.66 46.84 21.48
C ILE A 363 -60.88 45.92 21.12
N LEU A 364 -62.10 46.41 21.36
CA LEU A 364 -63.34 45.71 21.04
C LEU A 364 -63.50 45.56 19.50
N GLU A 365 -63.17 46.60 18.75
CA GLU A 365 -63.12 46.50 17.27
C GLU A 365 -62.13 45.44 16.79
N PHE A 366 -60.92 45.43 17.37
CA PHE A 366 -59.94 44.40 17.10
C PHE A 366 -60.47 42.98 17.38
N MET A 367 -61.10 42.78 18.51
CA MET A 367 -61.68 41.47 18.86
C MET A 367 -62.86 41.14 17.92
N ALA A 368 -63.66 42.09 17.51
CA ALA A 368 -64.74 41.90 16.55
C ALA A 368 -64.23 41.46 15.18
N VAL A 369 -63.20 42.16 14.65
CA VAL A 369 -62.57 41.78 13.37
C VAL A 369 -62.00 40.37 13.44
N ARG A 370 -61.37 39.99 14.53
CA ARG A 370 -60.85 38.66 14.71
C ARG A 370 -61.96 37.58 14.83
N SER A 371 -63.12 37.95 15.35
CA SER A 371 -64.29 37.05 15.38
C SER A 371 -64.89 36.84 13.98
N LEU A 372 -64.84 37.86 13.12
CA LEU A 372 -65.46 37.82 11.80
C LEU A 372 -64.50 37.24 10.72
N ALA A 373 -63.16 37.38 10.91
CA ALA A 373 -62.14 36.94 10.00
C ALA A 373 -61.01 36.20 10.77
N PRO A 374 -61.19 34.95 11.16
CA PRO A 374 -60.22 34.16 11.95
C PRO A 374 -58.88 33.96 11.21
N ASP A 375 -58.92 33.91 9.89
CA ASP A 375 -57.73 33.66 9.04
C ASP A 375 -56.84 34.90 8.83
N VAL A 376 -57.28 36.07 9.29
CA VAL A 376 -56.44 37.27 9.23
C VAL A 376 -55.33 37.16 10.30
N GLY A 377 -54.12 36.91 9.85
CA GLY A 377 -52.94 36.66 10.66
C GLY A 377 -52.71 37.75 11.74
N GLY A 378 -52.03 37.37 12.80
CA GLY A 378 -51.83 38.11 14.04
C GLY A 378 -51.55 39.58 13.88
N GLN A 379 -52.51 40.43 14.23
CA GLN A 379 -52.33 41.89 14.27
C GLN A 379 -51.53 42.25 15.54
N ILE A 380 -50.61 43.18 15.40
CA ILE A 380 -49.82 43.72 16.52
C ILE A 380 -50.47 45.02 16.99
N ILE A 381 -50.90 45.04 18.24
CA ILE A 381 -51.45 46.27 18.85
C ILE A 381 -50.31 47.00 19.55
N CYS A 382 -50.07 48.25 19.13
CA CYS A 382 -49.07 49.13 19.75
C CYS A 382 -49.78 50.15 20.66
N LEU A 383 -49.48 50.11 21.99
CA LEU A 383 -50.01 51.06 22.96
C LEU A 383 -48.92 52.11 23.26
N VAL A 384 -49.18 53.34 22.82
CA VAL A 384 -48.25 54.48 22.98
C VAL A 384 -48.79 55.47 24.02
N GLY A 385 -47.89 55.96 24.88
CA GLY A 385 -48.23 56.94 25.88
C GLY A 385 -47.16 57.05 27.00
N PRO A 386 -47.24 58.02 27.88
CA PRO A 386 -46.28 58.25 28.98
C PRO A 386 -46.29 57.09 29.99
N PRO A 387 -45.26 56.96 30.85
CA PRO A 387 -45.23 55.94 31.87
C PRO A 387 -46.39 56.16 32.89
N GLY A 388 -46.93 55.03 33.43
CA GLY A 388 -47.98 55.05 34.46
C GLY A 388 -49.43 55.18 33.96
N VAL A 389 -49.71 55.35 32.65
CA VAL A 389 -51.08 55.52 32.12
C VAL A 389 -51.85 54.14 31.94
N GLY A 390 -51.27 53.05 32.38
CA GLY A 390 -51.95 51.76 32.35
C GLY A 390 -51.74 50.87 31.11
N LYS A 391 -50.75 51.16 30.28
CA LYS A 391 -50.46 50.34 29.07
C LYS A 391 -50.34 48.81 29.32
N THR A 392 -49.57 48.46 30.35
CA THR A 392 -49.33 47.04 30.71
C THR A 392 -50.59 46.42 31.35
N SER A 393 -51.35 47.21 32.11
CA SER A 393 -52.60 46.74 32.75
C SER A 393 -53.71 46.51 31.70
N VAL A 394 -53.81 47.36 30.70
CA VAL A 394 -54.71 47.16 29.54
C VAL A 394 -54.39 45.83 28.81
N ALA A 395 -53.12 45.61 28.55
CA ALA A 395 -52.70 44.32 27.90
C ALA A 395 -53.08 43.09 28.73
N LYS A 396 -52.94 43.13 30.05
CA LYS A 396 -53.38 42.06 30.95
C LYS A 396 -54.93 41.87 30.89
N SER A 397 -55.69 42.97 30.86
CA SER A 397 -57.14 42.89 30.79
C SER A 397 -57.61 42.35 29.45
N VAL A 398 -56.94 42.66 28.35
CA VAL A 398 -57.21 42.06 27.03
C VAL A 398 -56.94 40.57 27.05
N ALA A 399 -55.79 40.14 27.57
CA ALA A 399 -55.44 38.73 27.69
C ALA A 399 -56.52 37.98 28.52
N ARG A 400 -56.98 38.55 29.63
CA ARG A 400 -58.05 37.98 30.49
C ARG A 400 -59.39 37.93 29.75
N ALA A 401 -59.70 38.97 28.99
CA ALA A 401 -60.94 39.00 28.20
C ALA A 401 -61.01 37.92 27.14
N MET A 402 -59.86 37.63 26.49
CA MET A 402 -59.72 36.60 25.48
C MET A 402 -59.41 35.21 26.02
N ASP A 403 -59.35 35.02 27.34
CA ASP A 403 -58.91 33.77 28.01
C ASP A 403 -57.49 33.31 27.60
N ARG A 404 -56.63 34.28 27.29
CA ARG A 404 -55.22 34.00 26.93
C ARG A 404 -54.30 34.10 28.15
N LYS A 405 -53.26 33.26 28.16
CA LYS A 405 -52.17 33.39 29.11
C LYS A 405 -51.37 34.68 28.78
N TYR A 406 -51.00 35.44 29.78
CA TYR A 406 -50.21 36.65 29.66
C TYR A 406 -48.74 36.36 29.97
N ALA A 407 -47.86 36.69 29.04
CA ALA A 407 -46.42 36.66 29.26
C ALA A 407 -45.85 38.06 29.03
N ARG A 408 -44.93 38.49 29.89
CA ARG A 408 -44.25 39.77 29.78
C ARG A 408 -42.76 39.54 29.46
N ILE A 409 -42.29 40.16 28.40
CA ILE A 409 -40.86 40.23 28.06
C ILE A 409 -40.44 41.68 28.22
N SER A 410 -39.40 41.95 29.02
CA SER A 410 -38.89 43.28 29.29
C SER A 410 -37.38 43.32 29.35
#